data_c25e38a12e04981a636ac73da7b5e7fa
#
_entry.id   c25e38a12e04981a636ac73da7b5e7fa
#
_cell.length_a   1.000
_cell.length_b   1.000
_cell.length_c   1.000
_cell.angle_alpha   90.00
_cell.angle_beta   90.00
_cell.angle_gamma   90.00
#
_symmetry.space_group_name_H-M   'P 1'
#
loop_
_entity.id
_entity.type
_entity.pdbx_description
1 polymer ?
#
loop_
_entity_poly.entity_id
_entity_poly.type
_entity_poly.pdbx_seq_one_letter_code
_entity_poly.pdbx_strand_id
1 'polypeptide(L)'
;MTKSIAHFQLDLFPNLEIEAESKLHSTFQDNLSLPIHRWFRYSAGFSAFWANEIITREKALGRHHVLDPFAGSGTVLLEAERCQAKAIGIEAHPLIARIAQAKLHWRQDPKQFRDYARAILKLAWDIQKNALDYPTLINKCFSDENLRQLDALRQEL
;
A
#
# COMPACT_ATOMS: atom_id res chain seq x y z
N MET A 1 0.52 13.94 -34.35
CA MET A 1 0.43 12.47 -34.43
C MET A 1 0.54 11.93 -33.01
N THR A 2 -0.56 11.76 -32.33
CA THR A 2 -0.62 11.24 -30.96
C THR A 2 -0.75 9.73 -31.04
N LYS A 3 0.36 9.01 -30.95
CA LYS A 3 0.31 7.56 -30.68
C LYS A 3 -0.23 7.38 -29.25
N SER A 4 -1.31 6.63 -29.13
CA SER A 4 -1.93 6.30 -27.85
C SER A 4 -0.90 5.61 -26.93
N ILE A 5 -0.96 5.90 -25.62
CA ILE A 5 -0.12 5.28 -24.58
C ILE A 5 -0.17 3.73 -24.67
N ALA A 6 -1.31 3.18 -25.05
CA ALA A 6 -1.47 1.73 -25.26
C ALA A 6 -0.59 1.17 -26.40
N HIS A 7 -0.37 1.94 -27.49
CA HIS A 7 0.50 1.52 -28.59
C HIS A 7 1.98 1.57 -28.22
N PHE A 8 2.39 2.52 -27.38
CA PHE A 8 3.76 2.61 -26.89
C PHE A 8 4.13 1.41 -25.98
N GLN A 9 3.16 0.94 -25.19
CA GLN A 9 3.36 -0.22 -24.30
C GLN A 9 3.51 -1.53 -25.07
N LEU A 10 2.79 -1.70 -26.18
CA LEU A 10 2.91 -2.86 -27.10
C LEU A 10 4.25 -2.90 -27.83
N ASP A 11 4.78 -1.73 -28.23
CA ASP A 11 6.08 -1.63 -28.92
C ASP A 11 7.28 -1.94 -27.98
N LEU A 12 7.12 -1.70 -26.67
CA LEU A 12 8.16 -2.02 -25.66
C LEU A 12 8.18 -3.51 -25.26
N PHE A 13 7.04 -4.20 -25.39
CA PHE A 13 6.85 -5.58 -24.95
C PHE A 13 6.16 -6.42 -26.04
N PRO A 14 6.82 -6.70 -27.18
CA PRO A 14 6.21 -7.30 -28.36
C PRO A 14 5.63 -8.71 -28.16
N ASN A 15 5.91 -9.34 -27.02
CA ASN A 15 5.44 -10.70 -26.69
C ASN A 15 4.33 -10.72 -25.62
N LEU A 16 3.73 -9.57 -25.30
CA LEU A 16 2.61 -9.48 -24.39
C LEU A 16 1.29 -9.70 -25.16
N GLU A 17 1.03 -10.90 -25.63
CA GLU A 17 -0.33 -11.37 -25.90
C GLU A 17 -1.01 -11.56 -24.54
N ILE A 18 -1.68 -10.52 -24.08
CA ILE A 18 -2.58 -10.60 -22.91
C ILE A 18 -3.81 -11.30 -23.44
N GLU A 19 -3.88 -12.62 -23.23
CA GLU A 19 -5.08 -13.38 -23.51
C GLU A 19 -6.27 -12.76 -22.80
N ALA A 20 -7.39 -12.63 -23.48
CA ALA A 20 -8.58 -11.89 -23.06
C ALA A 20 -9.29 -12.44 -21.81
N GLU A 21 -8.83 -13.54 -21.23
CA GLU A 21 -9.36 -14.15 -19.99
C GLU A 21 -8.93 -13.42 -18.71
N SER A 22 -7.91 -12.55 -18.75
CA SER A 22 -7.45 -11.81 -17.57
C SER A 22 -8.36 -10.65 -17.14
N LYS A 23 -9.45 -10.41 -17.83
CA LYS A 23 -10.37 -9.27 -17.54
C LYS A 23 -11.05 -9.32 -16.17
N LEU A 24 -11.14 -10.49 -15.55
CA LEU A 24 -11.79 -10.65 -14.24
C LEU A 24 -10.94 -10.23 -13.03
N HIS A 25 -9.63 -10.10 -13.18
CA HIS A 25 -8.70 -9.90 -12.04
C HIS A 25 -7.83 -8.63 -12.14
N SER A 26 -8.26 -7.64 -12.92
CA SER A 26 -7.44 -6.42 -13.15
C SER A 26 -7.63 -5.33 -12.10
N THR A 27 -8.61 -5.45 -11.21
CA THR A 27 -8.98 -4.41 -10.24
C THR A 27 -8.47 -4.69 -8.83
N PHE A 28 -8.30 -3.63 -8.04
CA PHE A 28 -7.94 -3.72 -6.63
C PHE A 28 -9.00 -4.43 -5.75
N GLN A 29 -10.23 -4.62 -6.23
CA GLN A 29 -11.31 -5.19 -5.40
C GLN A 29 -10.96 -6.58 -4.86
N ASP A 30 -10.32 -7.41 -5.67
CA ASP A 30 -9.90 -8.75 -5.27
C ASP A 30 -8.85 -8.74 -4.16
N ASN A 31 -8.05 -7.67 -4.07
CA ASN A 31 -7.03 -7.49 -3.03
C ASN A 31 -7.64 -7.38 -1.64
N LEU A 32 -8.92 -6.98 -1.50
CA LEU A 32 -9.59 -6.85 -0.21
C LEU A 32 -9.83 -8.20 0.48
N SER A 33 -9.79 -9.31 -0.26
CA SER A 33 -9.84 -10.67 0.28
C SER A 33 -8.46 -11.20 0.69
N LEU A 34 -7.38 -10.58 0.19
CA LEU A 34 -6.02 -11.05 0.41
C LEU A 34 -5.43 -10.52 1.72
N PRO A 35 -4.73 -11.36 2.50
CA PRO A 35 -3.96 -10.90 3.66
C PRO A 35 -3.00 -9.78 3.26
N ILE A 36 -2.70 -8.85 4.15
CA ILE A 36 -1.78 -7.72 3.96
C ILE A 36 -2.31 -6.70 2.93
N HIS A 37 -2.69 -7.11 1.70
CA HIS A 37 -3.27 -6.19 0.73
C HIS A 37 -4.51 -5.48 1.28
N ARG A 38 -5.38 -6.18 2.01
CA ARG A 38 -6.60 -5.65 2.65
C ARG A 38 -6.37 -4.68 3.81
N TRP A 39 -5.13 -4.52 4.29
CA TRP A 39 -4.84 -3.62 5.41
C TRP A 39 -5.15 -2.16 5.09
N PHE A 40 -5.06 -1.81 3.82
CA PHE A 40 -5.38 -0.47 3.35
C PHE A 40 -6.06 -0.53 1.98
N ARG A 41 -7.29 0.01 1.92
CA ARG A 41 -8.04 0.12 0.67
C ARG A 41 -7.48 1.29 -0.15
N TYR A 42 -6.82 0.98 -1.24
CA TYR A 42 -6.25 1.96 -2.16
C TYR A 42 -6.91 1.84 -3.53
N SER A 43 -7.84 2.77 -3.85
CA SER A 43 -8.70 2.69 -5.04
C SER A 43 -7.94 2.82 -6.37
N ALA A 44 -6.74 3.43 -6.34
CA ALA A 44 -5.88 3.55 -7.52
C ALA A 44 -4.95 2.35 -7.72
N GLY A 45 -5.08 1.29 -6.89
CA GLY A 45 -4.30 0.07 -7.02
C GLY A 45 -4.85 -0.87 -8.10
N PHE A 46 -4.01 -1.77 -8.57
CA PHE A 46 -4.41 -2.86 -9.46
C PHE A 46 -4.30 -4.22 -8.76
N SER A 47 -4.72 -5.28 -9.46
CA SER A 47 -4.81 -6.62 -8.90
C SER A 47 -3.45 -7.18 -8.48
N ALA A 48 -3.36 -7.71 -7.26
CA ALA A 48 -2.21 -8.46 -6.78
C ALA A 48 -2.01 -9.75 -7.59
N PHE A 49 -3.11 -10.39 -8.01
CA PHE A 49 -3.07 -11.59 -8.85
C PHE A 49 -2.37 -11.30 -10.18
N TRP A 50 -2.78 -10.24 -10.86
CA TRP A 50 -2.17 -9.83 -12.13
C TRP A 50 -0.67 -9.50 -11.96
N ALA A 51 -0.29 -8.76 -10.92
CA ALA A 51 1.11 -8.47 -10.62
C ALA A 51 1.92 -9.76 -10.40
N ASN A 52 1.37 -10.70 -9.64
CA ASN A 52 2.00 -11.99 -9.37
C ASN A 52 2.23 -12.80 -10.64
N GLU A 53 1.23 -12.87 -11.51
CA GLU A 53 1.30 -13.59 -12.79
C GLU A 53 2.43 -13.04 -13.69
N ILE A 54 2.46 -11.70 -13.87
CA ILE A 54 3.50 -11.04 -14.66
C ILE A 54 4.89 -11.30 -14.07
N ILE A 55 5.07 -11.10 -12.77
CA ILE A 55 6.36 -11.28 -12.09
C ILE A 55 6.82 -12.75 -12.22
N THR A 56 5.91 -13.69 -12.02
CA THR A 56 6.21 -15.13 -12.13
C THR A 56 6.67 -15.50 -13.54
N ARG A 57 5.97 -15.01 -14.55
CA ARG A 57 6.33 -15.21 -15.95
C ARG A 57 7.70 -14.62 -16.29
N GLU A 58 7.94 -13.36 -15.91
CA GLU A 58 9.21 -12.69 -16.17
C GLU A 58 10.38 -13.35 -15.45
N LYS A 59 10.14 -13.84 -14.23
CA LYS A 59 11.13 -14.59 -13.46
C LYS A 59 11.50 -15.91 -14.14
N ALA A 60 10.55 -16.62 -14.73
CA ALA A 60 10.83 -17.84 -15.52
C ALA A 60 11.74 -17.56 -16.74
N LEU A 61 11.76 -16.32 -17.23
CA LEU A 61 12.65 -15.85 -18.29
C LEU A 61 14.01 -15.32 -17.76
N GLY A 62 14.32 -15.53 -16.47
CA GLY A 62 15.56 -15.09 -15.84
C GLY A 62 15.58 -13.64 -15.37
N ARG A 63 14.45 -12.93 -15.37
CA ARG A 63 14.36 -11.54 -14.94
C ARG A 63 13.91 -11.48 -13.47
N HIS A 64 14.83 -11.17 -12.57
CA HIS A 64 14.61 -11.24 -11.13
C HIS A 64 14.48 -9.86 -10.46
N HIS A 65 14.45 -8.77 -11.21
CA HIS A 65 14.38 -7.41 -10.70
C HIS A 65 13.13 -6.70 -11.22
N VAL A 66 12.41 -6.08 -10.35
CA VAL A 66 11.17 -5.33 -10.63
C VAL A 66 11.35 -3.88 -10.20
N LEU A 67 11.00 -2.95 -11.07
CA LEU A 67 10.90 -1.53 -10.75
C LEU A 67 9.43 -1.09 -10.88
N ASP A 68 8.89 -0.55 -9.79
CA ASP A 68 7.58 0.09 -9.80
C ASP A 68 7.74 1.59 -9.53
N PRO A 69 7.69 2.45 -10.57
CA PRO A 69 7.87 3.89 -10.41
C PRO A 69 6.66 4.61 -9.78
N PHE A 70 5.54 3.90 -9.57
CA PHE A 70 4.30 4.40 -8.98
C PHE A 70 3.74 3.38 -7.98
N ALA A 71 4.53 3.05 -6.97
CA ALA A 71 4.31 1.90 -6.11
C ALA A 71 2.97 1.91 -5.34
N GLY A 72 2.35 3.07 -5.17
CA GLY A 72 1.10 3.18 -4.46
C GLY A 72 1.18 2.52 -3.09
N SER A 73 0.20 1.71 -2.76
CA SER A 73 0.17 0.95 -1.50
C SER A 73 1.01 -0.33 -1.51
N GLY A 74 1.93 -0.50 -2.48
CA GLY A 74 2.95 -1.54 -2.51
C GLY A 74 2.49 -2.89 -3.08
N THR A 75 1.50 -2.93 -3.95
CA THR A 75 0.99 -4.19 -4.52
C THR A 75 2.07 -4.97 -5.25
N VAL A 76 2.81 -4.32 -6.18
CA VAL A 76 3.90 -4.96 -6.93
C VAL A 76 5.01 -5.43 -6.01
N LEU A 77 5.38 -4.63 -5.01
CA LEU A 77 6.45 -4.94 -4.09
C LEU A 77 6.14 -6.19 -3.25
N LEU A 78 4.90 -6.30 -2.76
CA LEU A 78 4.44 -7.48 -2.02
C LEU A 78 4.43 -8.74 -2.89
N GLU A 79 3.95 -8.62 -4.12
CA GLU A 79 3.92 -9.78 -5.03
C GLU A 79 5.34 -10.15 -5.49
N ALA A 80 6.23 -9.19 -5.69
CA ALA A 80 7.63 -9.47 -5.97
C ALA A 80 8.30 -10.24 -4.81
N GLU A 81 8.04 -9.85 -3.56
CA GLU A 81 8.50 -10.58 -2.39
C GLU A 81 7.96 -12.01 -2.36
N ARG A 82 6.66 -12.22 -2.63
CA ARG A 82 6.05 -13.56 -2.71
C ARG A 82 6.66 -14.42 -3.81
N CYS A 83 6.97 -13.82 -4.95
CA CYS A 83 7.65 -14.48 -6.06
C CYS A 83 9.16 -14.62 -5.85
N GLN A 84 9.71 -14.16 -4.73
CA GLN A 84 11.17 -14.14 -4.48
C GLN A 84 11.94 -13.37 -5.56
N ALA A 85 11.38 -12.27 -6.05
CA ALA A 85 12.03 -11.31 -6.93
C ALA A 85 12.48 -10.09 -6.10
N LYS A 86 13.53 -9.41 -6.55
CA LYS A 86 13.97 -8.15 -5.97
C LYS A 86 13.12 -7.02 -6.53
N ALA A 87 12.64 -6.11 -5.68
CA ALA A 87 11.82 -4.99 -6.13
C ALA A 87 12.28 -3.67 -5.55
N ILE A 88 12.13 -2.62 -6.36
CA ILE A 88 12.28 -1.22 -5.94
C ILE A 88 10.98 -0.51 -6.31
N GLY A 89 10.38 0.17 -5.35
CA GLY A 89 9.19 1.01 -5.55
C GLY A 89 9.49 2.47 -5.27
N ILE A 90 8.89 3.35 -6.06
CA ILE A 90 8.94 4.80 -5.86
C ILE A 90 7.50 5.28 -5.64
N GLU A 91 7.28 6.02 -4.55
CA GLU A 91 5.98 6.60 -4.24
C GLU A 91 6.18 8.03 -3.75
N ALA A 92 5.53 8.97 -4.44
CA ALA A 92 5.69 10.40 -4.17
C ALA A 92 4.87 10.87 -2.95
N HIS A 93 3.75 10.20 -2.63
CA HIS A 93 2.89 10.58 -1.52
C HIS A 93 3.40 10.01 -0.20
N PRO A 94 3.83 10.83 0.78
CA PRO A 94 4.51 10.35 1.99
C PRO A 94 3.67 9.35 2.81
N LEU A 95 2.36 9.58 2.93
CA LEU A 95 1.47 8.67 3.66
C LEU A 95 1.36 7.32 2.96
N ILE A 96 1.22 7.31 1.64
CA ILE A 96 1.07 6.07 0.87
C ILE A 96 2.39 5.28 0.88
N ALA A 97 3.52 5.96 0.78
CA ALA A 97 4.84 5.33 0.94
C ALA A 97 4.99 4.64 2.31
N ARG A 98 4.56 5.29 3.40
CA ARG A 98 4.55 4.68 4.75
C ARG A 98 3.63 3.46 4.84
N ILE A 99 2.48 3.51 4.18
CA ILE A 99 1.55 2.36 4.12
C ILE A 99 2.21 1.18 3.38
N ALA A 100 2.85 1.43 2.24
CA ALA A 100 3.58 0.40 1.51
C ALA A 100 4.70 -0.20 2.37
N GLN A 101 5.50 0.64 3.04
CA GLN A 101 6.54 0.19 3.98
C GLN A 101 5.96 -0.66 5.12
N ALA A 102 4.86 -0.22 5.74
CA ALA A 102 4.22 -0.97 6.82
C ALA A 102 3.75 -2.36 6.34
N LYS A 103 3.21 -2.44 5.14
CA LYS A 103 2.82 -3.72 4.53
C LYS A 103 4.01 -4.64 4.28
N LEU A 104 5.15 -4.11 3.82
CA LEU A 104 6.37 -4.90 3.58
C LEU A 104 7.00 -5.42 4.88
N HIS A 105 6.70 -4.80 6.03
CA HIS A 105 7.13 -5.26 7.34
C HIS A 105 6.16 -6.30 7.98
N TRP A 106 5.27 -6.90 7.24
CA TRP A 106 4.23 -7.83 7.73
C TRP A 106 4.76 -9.05 8.50
N ARG A 107 6.03 -9.40 8.31
CA ARG A 107 6.70 -10.54 9.00
C ARG A 107 7.23 -10.19 10.39
N GLN A 108 7.06 -8.96 10.85
CA GLN A 108 7.45 -8.56 12.20
C GLN A 108 6.68 -9.36 13.25
N ASP A 109 7.28 -9.55 14.42
CA ASP A 109 6.65 -10.27 15.53
C ASP A 109 5.35 -9.58 15.98
N PRO A 110 4.19 -10.24 15.85
CA PRO A 110 2.90 -9.64 16.24
C PRO A 110 2.83 -9.34 17.75
N LYS A 111 3.61 -10.04 18.57
CA LYS A 111 3.67 -9.77 20.01
C LYS A 111 4.38 -8.44 20.27
N GLN A 112 5.54 -8.24 19.66
CA GLN A 112 6.30 -6.99 19.79
C GLN A 112 5.48 -5.79 19.33
N PHE A 113 4.81 -5.89 18.18
CA PHE A 113 3.92 -4.85 17.68
C PHE A 113 2.78 -4.55 18.67
N ARG A 114 2.15 -5.57 19.22
CA ARG A 114 1.05 -5.44 20.18
C ARG A 114 1.49 -4.81 21.50
N ASP A 115 2.64 -5.19 21.99
CA ASP A 115 3.20 -4.64 23.23
C ASP A 115 3.56 -3.16 23.05
N TYR A 116 4.13 -2.78 21.91
CA TYR A 116 4.41 -1.40 21.54
C TYR A 116 3.12 -0.57 21.42
N ALA A 117 2.11 -1.09 20.70
CA ALA A 117 0.83 -0.40 20.56
C ALA A 117 0.12 -0.19 21.91
N ARG A 118 0.20 -1.16 22.83
CA ARG A 118 -0.36 -1.03 24.19
C ARG A 118 0.39 0.03 25.01
N ALA A 119 1.71 0.09 24.88
CA ALA A 119 2.51 1.11 25.57
C ALA A 119 2.13 2.52 25.10
N ILE A 120 2.01 2.75 23.79
CA ILE A 120 1.58 4.02 23.21
C ILE A 120 0.15 4.38 23.67
N LEU A 121 -0.78 3.42 23.61
CA LEU A 121 -2.15 3.67 24.06
C LEU A 121 -2.20 4.07 25.53
N LYS A 122 -1.39 3.45 26.39
CA LYS A 122 -1.32 3.82 27.79
C LYS A 122 -0.80 5.23 28.00
N LEU A 123 0.30 5.59 27.33
CA LEU A 123 0.87 6.94 27.38
C LEU A 123 -0.12 7.99 26.88
N ALA A 124 -0.74 7.75 25.73
CA ALA A 124 -1.75 8.64 25.15
C ALA A 124 -2.98 8.80 26.08
N TRP A 125 -3.34 7.77 26.84
CA TRP A 125 -4.45 7.83 27.79
C TRP A 125 -4.15 8.73 28.98
N ASP A 126 -2.91 8.75 29.44
CA ASP A 126 -2.43 9.51 30.59
C ASP A 126 -2.18 11.00 30.27
N ILE A 127 -2.12 11.38 28.98
CA ILE A 127 -1.96 12.78 28.56
C ILE A 127 -3.21 13.60 28.96
N GLN A 128 -2.98 14.70 29.69
CA GLN A 128 -4.04 15.66 29.97
C GLN A 128 -4.50 16.34 28.68
N LYS A 129 -5.81 16.24 28.43
CA LYS A 129 -6.44 16.69 27.20
C LYS A 129 -6.70 18.19 27.28
N ASN A 130 -5.75 19.00 26.89
CA ASN A 130 -5.93 20.44 26.75
C ASN A 130 -6.88 20.75 25.57
N ALA A 131 -7.50 21.94 25.61
CA ALA A 131 -8.28 22.43 24.47
C ALA A 131 -7.34 22.55 23.26
N LEU A 132 -7.75 21.97 22.13
CA LEU A 132 -6.99 21.96 20.89
C LEU A 132 -7.58 22.99 19.94
N ASP A 133 -6.71 23.82 19.37
CA ASP A 133 -7.09 24.76 18.33
C ASP A 133 -6.77 24.12 16.96
N TYR A 134 -7.81 23.55 16.36
CA TYR A 134 -7.73 22.98 15.01
C TYR A 134 -8.49 23.84 13.99
N PRO A 135 -8.06 23.80 12.71
CA PRO A 135 -8.81 24.46 11.64
C PRO A 135 -10.27 24.02 11.62
N THR A 136 -11.16 24.95 11.26
CA THR A 136 -12.63 24.75 11.27
C THR A 136 -13.07 23.48 10.53
N LEU A 137 -12.36 23.11 9.45
CA LEU A 137 -12.67 21.90 8.69
C LEU A 137 -12.46 20.64 9.54
N ILE A 138 -11.38 20.58 10.29
CA ILE A 138 -11.07 19.45 11.18
C ILE A 138 -12.13 19.33 12.28
N ASN A 139 -12.49 20.45 12.90
CA ASN A 139 -13.52 20.49 13.94
C ASN A 139 -14.92 20.07 13.43
N LYS A 140 -15.17 20.21 12.11
CA LYS A 140 -16.41 19.69 11.48
C LYS A 140 -16.38 18.20 11.19
N CYS A 141 -15.19 17.61 11.03
CA CYS A 141 -15.03 16.20 10.69
C CYS A 141 -15.03 15.27 11.93
N PHE A 142 -14.65 15.79 13.10
CA PHE A 142 -14.47 15.00 14.31
C PHE A 142 -15.13 15.67 15.50
N SER A 143 -15.60 14.87 16.46
CA SER A 143 -16.01 15.39 17.77
C SER A 143 -14.79 15.83 18.58
N ASP A 144 -14.97 16.75 19.52
CA ASP A 144 -13.91 17.24 20.40
C ASP A 144 -13.23 16.11 21.19
N GLU A 145 -13.98 15.09 21.57
CA GLU A 145 -13.43 13.92 22.25
C GLU A 145 -12.51 13.12 21.34
N ASN A 146 -12.95 12.83 20.10
CA ASN A 146 -12.14 12.11 19.13
C ASN A 146 -10.88 12.89 18.76
N LEU A 147 -10.98 14.22 18.60
CA LEU A 147 -9.80 15.06 18.34
C LEU A 147 -8.79 14.98 19.47
N ARG A 148 -9.23 15.06 20.72
CA ARG A 148 -8.32 14.92 21.87
C ARG A 148 -7.64 13.56 21.91
N GLN A 149 -8.37 12.49 21.63
CA GLN A 149 -7.81 11.14 21.58
C GLN A 149 -6.79 10.97 20.45
N LEU A 150 -7.12 11.46 19.25
CA LEU A 150 -6.22 11.41 18.10
C LEU A 150 -4.96 12.26 18.32
N ASP A 151 -5.09 13.43 18.93
CA ASP A 151 -3.94 14.30 19.23
C ASP A 151 -3.03 13.69 20.30
N ALA A 152 -3.60 13.07 21.31
CA ALA A 152 -2.83 12.34 22.31
C ALA A 152 -2.03 11.18 21.68
N LEU A 153 -2.65 10.42 20.76
CA LEU A 153 -1.93 9.38 20.00
C LEU A 153 -0.83 9.99 19.11
N ARG A 154 -1.09 11.12 18.46
CA ARG A 154 -0.11 11.81 17.62
C ARG A 154 1.12 12.28 18.38
N GLN A 155 0.95 12.66 19.65
CA GLN A 155 2.07 13.12 20.50
C GLN A 155 2.98 11.98 20.95
N GLU A 156 2.47 10.73 21.00
CA GLU A 156 3.20 9.56 21.46
C GLU A 156 3.75 8.69 20.31
N LEU A 157 3.43 8.99 19.05
CA LEU A 157 3.94 8.32 17.86
C LEU A 157 5.16 9.03 17.28
#